data_b05494e51eff5c12fbdc11e6ad6c7908
#
_entry.id   b05494e51eff5c12fbdc11e6ad6c7908
#
_cell.length_a   1.000
_cell.length_b   1.000
_cell.length_c   1.000
_cell.angle_alpha   90.00
_cell.angle_beta   90.00
_cell.angle_gamma   90.00
#
_symmetry.space_group_name_H-M   'P 1'
#
loop_
_entity.id
_entity.type
_entity.pdbx_description
1 polymer ?
#
loop_
_entity_poly.entity_id
_entity_poly.type
_entity_poly.pdbx_seq_one_letter_code
_entity_poly.pdbx_strand_id
1 'polypeptide(L)'
;VLNLREDAVGRDAAEVALSNDLLRRLVRGVNDTEKDADKEPLKIYADNKESYFQVENTPLYITPVGGREQQFVGNLIVLNNVTRFKELDSAKTNFISTVSHEMKTPISSILMSLQLLGDDRLGTLNGEQKQLVTSIKESSDRLLSITGELLNMTQIETGKLKLIPKVTKPIELIDYAVKATQVLTERFC
;
A
#
# COMPACT_ATOMS: atom_id res chain seq x y z
N VAL A 1 25.85 -13.20 -3.02
CA VAL A 1 24.96 -12.52 -3.95
C VAL A 1 25.73 -11.78 -5.03
N LEU A 2 26.73 -10.95 -4.68
CA LEU A 2 27.52 -10.19 -5.65
C LEU A 2 28.64 -11.03 -6.31
N ASN A 3 29.09 -12.09 -5.67
CA ASN A 3 30.15 -12.99 -6.13
C ASN A 3 31.39 -12.28 -6.71
N LEU A 4 31.79 -11.18 -6.04
CA LEU A 4 32.93 -10.38 -6.42
C LEU A 4 34.23 -11.12 -6.08
N ARG A 5 35.20 -11.08 -6.99
CA ARG A 5 36.54 -11.64 -6.74
C ARG A 5 37.36 -10.63 -5.92
N GLU A 6 38.35 -11.12 -5.21
CA GLU A 6 39.25 -10.28 -4.40
C GLU A 6 40.00 -9.23 -5.24
N ASP A 7 40.20 -9.52 -6.55
CA ASP A 7 40.84 -8.61 -7.51
C ASP A 7 39.98 -7.36 -7.86
N ALA A 8 38.74 -7.30 -7.39
CA ALA A 8 37.88 -6.11 -7.57
C ALA A 8 38.28 -4.93 -6.68
N VAL A 9 39.06 -5.20 -5.59
CA VAL A 9 39.50 -4.17 -4.66
C VAL A 9 40.49 -3.23 -5.35
N GLY A 10 40.27 -1.92 -5.24
CA GLY A 10 41.11 -0.89 -5.88
C GLY A 10 40.85 -0.63 -7.35
N ARG A 11 39.88 -1.31 -7.96
CA ARG A 11 39.48 -1.06 -9.36
C ARG A 11 38.29 -0.10 -9.42
N ASP A 12 38.10 0.54 -10.56
CA ASP A 12 36.96 1.39 -10.81
C ASP A 12 35.66 0.61 -10.73
N ALA A 13 34.68 1.12 -9.96
CA ALA A 13 33.42 0.45 -9.73
C ALA A 13 32.61 0.23 -11.02
N ALA A 14 32.67 1.15 -12.00
CA ALA A 14 32.00 1.00 -13.27
C ALA A 14 32.61 -0.11 -14.11
N GLU A 15 33.94 -0.28 -14.05
CA GLU A 15 34.65 -1.36 -14.76
C GLU A 15 34.28 -2.73 -14.16
N VAL A 16 34.30 -2.85 -12.84
CA VAL A 16 33.91 -4.10 -12.14
C VAL A 16 32.44 -4.43 -12.40
N ALA A 17 31.59 -3.43 -12.48
CA ALA A 17 30.15 -3.57 -12.75
C ALA A 17 29.83 -4.12 -14.15
N LEU A 18 30.76 -4.08 -15.11
CA LEU A 18 30.55 -4.65 -16.44
C LEU A 18 30.31 -6.16 -16.41
N SER A 19 30.87 -6.85 -15.42
CA SER A 19 30.77 -8.32 -15.28
C SER A 19 29.56 -8.79 -14.47
N ASN A 20 28.79 -7.87 -13.83
CA ASN A 20 27.70 -8.21 -12.94
C ASN A 20 26.55 -7.22 -13.07
N ASP A 21 25.40 -7.71 -13.56
CA ASP A 21 24.22 -6.87 -13.81
C ASP A 21 23.63 -6.24 -12.52
N LEU A 22 23.71 -6.94 -11.40
CA LEU A 22 23.29 -6.42 -10.12
C LEU A 22 24.17 -5.23 -9.69
N LEU A 23 25.51 -5.44 -9.76
CA LEU A 23 26.45 -4.37 -9.43
C LEU A 23 26.30 -3.17 -10.36
N ARG A 24 26.03 -3.42 -11.64
CA ARG A 24 25.78 -2.34 -12.63
C ARG A 24 24.55 -1.50 -12.25
N ARG A 25 23.46 -2.13 -11.77
CA ARG A 25 22.27 -1.43 -11.29
C ARG A 25 22.58 -0.58 -10.04
N LEU A 26 23.33 -1.15 -9.10
CA LEU A 26 23.73 -0.47 -7.86
C LEU A 26 24.60 0.76 -8.16
N VAL A 27 25.63 0.61 -8.99
CA VAL A 27 26.54 1.71 -9.36
C VAL A 27 25.82 2.81 -10.14
N ARG A 28 24.89 2.47 -11.04
CA ARG A 28 24.06 3.47 -11.73
C ARG A 28 23.15 4.22 -10.78
N GLY A 29 22.54 3.54 -9.81
CA GLY A 29 21.68 4.16 -8.81
C GLY A 29 22.40 5.15 -7.88
N VAL A 30 23.73 5.12 -7.79
CA VAL A 30 24.53 6.11 -7.03
C VAL A 30 24.40 7.52 -7.61
N ASN A 31 24.22 7.63 -8.92
CA ASN A 31 24.12 8.94 -9.62
C ASN A 31 22.69 9.50 -9.66
N ASP A 32 21.67 8.71 -9.27
CA ASP A 32 20.30 9.16 -9.22
C ASP A 32 20.05 9.90 -7.90
N THR A 33 19.80 11.20 -7.99
CA THR A 33 19.54 12.12 -6.88
C THR A 33 18.14 11.96 -6.26
N GLU A 34 17.34 11.01 -6.71
CA GLU A 34 16.05 10.68 -6.07
C GLU A 34 16.30 10.08 -4.68
N LYS A 35 15.55 10.57 -3.67
CA LYS A 35 15.66 10.10 -2.29
C LYS A 35 15.48 8.58 -2.25
N ASP A 36 16.48 7.88 -1.74
CA ASP A 36 16.52 6.40 -1.66
C ASP A 36 15.32 5.78 -0.91
N ALA A 37 14.62 6.58 -0.09
CA ALA A 37 13.46 6.15 0.69
C ALA A 37 12.22 5.78 -0.14
N ASP A 38 12.07 6.33 -1.35
CA ASP A 38 10.90 6.09 -2.23
C ASP A 38 11.16 5.06 -3.33
N LYS A 39 12.37 4.49 -3.41
CA LYS A 39 12.68 3.47 -4.40
C LYS A 39 12.11 2.12 -4.03
N GLU A 40 11.44 1.47 -4.98
CA GLU A 40 11.00 0.09 -4.78
C GLU A 40 12.19 -0.83 -4.44
N PRO A 41 12.02 -1.76 -3.47
CA PRO A 41 13.08 -2.70 -3.12
C PRO A 41 13.55 -3.50 -4.32
N LEU A 42 14.86 -3.66 -4.43
CA LEU A 42 15.48 -4.43 -5.49
C LEU A 42 15.15 -5.91 -5.32
N LYS A 43 14.52 -6.49 -6.32
CA LYS A 43 14.17 -7.91 -6.36
C LYS A 43 15.36 -8.70 -6.93
N ILE A 44 15.88 -9.63 -6.13
CA ILE A 44 16.98 -10.51 -6.50
C ILE A 44 16.49 -11.94 -6.41
N TYR A 45 16.71 -12.72 -7.46
CA TYR A 45 16.44 -14.14 -7.50
C TYR A 45 17.75 -14.89 -7.27
N ALA A 46 17.92 -15.50 -6.10
CA ALA A 46 19.10 -16.26 -5.73
C ALA A 46 18.68 -17.53 -4.99
N ASP A 47 19.41 -18.64 -5.19
CA ASP A 47 19.16 -19.93 -4.56
C ASP A 47 17.71 -20.43 -4.70
N ASN A 48 17.14 -20.24 -5.89
CA ASN A 48 15.75 -20.57 -6.22
C ASN A 48 14.71 -19.85 -5.36
N LYS A 49 15.08 -18.75 -4.71
CA LYS A 49 14.24 -17.93 -3.85
C LYS A 49 14.29 -16.46 -4.26
N GLU A 50 13.12 -15.85 -4.26
CA GLU A 50 12.93 -14.43 -4.45
C GLU A 50 13.27 -13.69 -3.14
N SER A 51 14.17 -12.70 -3.22
CA SER A 51 14.55 -11.87 -2.08
C SER A 51 14.50 -10.40 -2.43
N TYR A 52 14.06 -9.58 -1.49
CA TYR A 52 13.90 -8.13 -1.66
C TYR A 52 14.95 -7.40 -0.81
N PHE A 53 15.64 -6.46 -1.45
CA PHE A 53 16.67 -5.66 -0.80
C PHE A 53 16.39 -4.17 -0.95
N GLN A 54 16.33 -3.47 0.17
CA GLN A 54 16.36 -2.01 0.17
C GLN A 54 17.80 -1.57 -0.06
N VAL A 55 17.99 -0.68 -1.04
CA VAL A 55 19.29 -0.12 -1.38
C VAL A 55 19.40 1.26 -0.76
N GLU A 56 20.40 1.49 0.05
CA GLU A 56 20.74 2.79 0.61
C GLU A 56 22.11 3.21 0.08
N ASN A 57 22.20 4.45 -0.38
CA ASN A 57 23.44 5.04 -0.85
C ASN A 57 23.81 6.23 0.01
N THR A 58 24.98 6.17 0.62
CA THR A 58 25.51 7.23 1.49
C THR A 58 26.84 7.72 0.98
N PRO A 59 26.97 9.00 0.60
CA PRO A 59 28.26 9.56 0.21
C PRO A 59 29.20 9.65 1.43
N LEU A 60 30.43 9.21 1.25
CA LEU A 60 31.47 9.24 2.27
C LEU A 60 32.40 10.42 2.06
N TYR A 61 32.60 11.19 3.12
CA TYR A 61 33.53 12.33 3.17
C TYR A 61 34.54 12.11 4.29
N ILE A 62 35.78 12.48 4.05
CA ILE A 62 36.81 12.53 5.07
C ILE A 62 37.34 13.96 5.23
N THR A 63 37.73 14.31 6.46
CA THR A 63 38.46 15.52 6.71
C THR A 63 39.94 15.17 6.91
N PRO A 64 40.84 15.55 5.98
CA PRO A 64 42.25 15.25 6.10
C PRO A 64 42.83 15.84 7.40
N VAL A 65 43.83 15.19 7.98
CA VAL A 65 44.48 15.68 9.20
C VAL A 65 45.12 17.04 8.92
N GLY A 66 44.64 18.09 9.61
CA GLY A 66 45.07 19.47 9.38
C GLY A 66 44.31 20.24 8.29
N GLY A 67 43.39 19.61 7.58
CA GLY A 67 42.49 20.25 6.59
C GLY A 67 41.22 20.78 7.28
N ARG A 68 40.60 21.80 6.66
CA ARG A 68 39.30 22.36 7.10
C ARG A 68 38.15 21.93 6.18
N GLU A 69 38.43 21.37 5.02
CA GLU A 69 37.42 20.99 4.03
C GLU A 69 37.24 19.49 4.00
N GLN A 70 35.98 19.08 3.86
CA GLN A 70 35.63 17.69 3.65
C GLN A 70 35.90 17.29 2.20
N GLN A 71 36.58 16.17 2.01
CA GLN A 71 36.90 15.63 0.71
C GLN A 71 36.02 14.38 0.47
N PHE A 72 35.31 14.35 -0.65
CA PHE A 72 34.57 13.16 -1.08
C PHE A 72 35.54 12.02 -1.41
N VAL A 73 35.30 10.86 -0.81
CA VAL A 73 36.13 9.66 -1.03
C VAL A 73 35.39 8.55 -1.75
N GLY A 74 34.06 8.58 -1.75
CA GLY A 74 33.28 7.53 -2.42
C GLY A 74 31.86 7.43 -1.91
N ASN A 75 31.18 6.35 -2.29
CA ASN A 75 29.82 6.03 -1.86
C ASN A 75 29.80 4.68 -1.14
N LEU A 76 29.06 4.62 -0.04
CA LEU A 76 28.72 3.39 0.65
C LEU A 76 27.34 2.93 0.18
N ILE A 77 27.28 1.74 -0.40
CA ILE A 77 26.02 1.12 -0.79
C ILE A 77 25.69 0.01 0.22
N VAL A 78 24.56 0.17 0.91
CA VAL A 78 24.06 -0.81 1.87
C VAL A 78 22.85 -1.53 1.29
N LEU A 79 22.86 -2.85 1.35
CA LEU A 79 21.77 -3.72 0.93
C LEU A 79 21.10 -4.34 2.16
N ASN A 80 19.96 -3.81 2.55
CA ASN A 80 19.17 -4.32 3.66
C ASN A 80 18.17 -5.36 3.15
N ASN A 81 18.25 -6.60 3.64
CA ASN A 81 17.28 -7.63 3.28
C ASN A 81 15.93 -7.38 3.94
N VAL A 82 14.94 -6.97 3.14
CA VAL A 82 13.58 -6.66 3.56
C VAL A 82 12.57 -7.73 3.14
N THR A 83 13.02 -8.90 2.72
CA THR A 83 12.18 -10.00 2.21
C THR A 83 11.09 -10.36 3.20
N ARG A 84 11.45 -10.61 4.45
CA ARG A 84 10.49 -10.98 5.50
C ARG A 84 9.44 -9.89 5.73
N PHE A 85 9.85 -8.63 5.68
CA PHE A 85 8.92 -7.50 5.82
C PHE A 85 7.93 -7.46 4.65
N LYS A 86 8.42 -7.61 3.41
CA LYS A 86 7.59 -7.64 2.21
C LYS A 86 6.64 -8.85 2.16
N GLU A 87 7.09 -10.02 2.61
CA GLU A 87 6.26 -11.22 2.71
C GLU A 87 5.11 -11.01 3.72
N LEU A 88 5.41 -10.46 4.90
CA LEU A 88 4.41 -10.15 5.93
C LEU A 88 3.41 -9.08 5.48
N ASP A 89 3.89 -8.02 4.84
CA ASP A 89 3.05 -6.95 4.32
C ASP A 89 2.10 -7.46 3.23
N SER A 90 2.63 -8.28 2.31
CA SER A 90 1.81 -8.93 1.28
C SER A 90 0.80 -9.91 1.86
N ALA A 91 1.19 -10.69 2.87
CA ALA A 91 0.29 -11.63 3.55
C ALA A 91 -0.82 -10.87 4.29
N LYS A 92 -0.50 -9.78 5.00
CA LYS A 92 -1.47 -8.88 5.65
C LYS A 92 -2.48 -8.34 4.63
N THR A 93 -1.99 -7.81 3.52
CA THR A 93 -2.83 -7.23 2.45
C THR A 93 -3.78 -8.27 1.86
N ASN A 94 -3.26 -9.45 1.53
CA ASN A 94 -4.05 -10.54 0.97
C ASN A 94 -5.10 -11.05 1.98
N PHE A 95 -4.73 -11.18 3.25
CA PHE A 95 -5.65 -11.58 4.31
C PHE A 95 -6.82 -10.60 4.44
N ILE A 96 -6.55 -9.29 4.53
CA ILE A 96 -7.59 -8.26 4.62
C ILE A 96 -8.52 -8.28 3.40
N SER A 97 -7.93 -8.38 2.20
CA SER A 97 -8.70 -8.44 0.95
C SER A 97 -9.63 -9.67 0.93
N THR A 98 -9.09 -10.84 1.30
CA THR A 98 -9.86 -12.10 1.34
C THR A 98 -10.98 -12.00 2.36
N VAL A 99 -10.69 -11.59 3.59
CA VAL A 99 -11.70 -11.44 4.65
C VAL A 99 -12.81 -10.47 4.23
N SER A 100 -12.46 -9.34 3.62
CA SER A 100 -13.44 -8.35 3.15
C SER A 100 -14.38 -8.95 2.09
N HIS A 101 -13.85 -9.72 1.14
CA HIS A 101 -14.66 -10.40 0.14
C HIS A 101 -15.55 -11.50 0.74
N GLU A 102 -14.99 -12.34 1.61
CA GLU A 102 -15.70 -13.43 2.27
C GLU A 102 -16.79 -12.94 3.23
N MET A 103 -16.64 -11.75 3.81
CA MET A 103 -17.67 -11.11 4.64
C MET A 103 -18.77 -10.43 3.83
N LYS A 104 -18.44 -9.87 2.67
CA LYS A 104 -19.43 -9.17 1.83
C LYS A 104 -20.55 -10.09 1.37
N THR A 105 -20.23 -11.31 1.00
CA THR A 105 -21.20 -12.29 0.48
C THR A 105 -22.29 -12.66 1.49
N PRO A 106 -21.98 -13.12 2.73
CA PRO A 106 -23.02 -13.45 3.70
C PRO A 106 -23.82 -12.23 4.16
N ILE A 107 -23.19 -11.06 4.31
CA ILE A 107 -23.90 -9.83 4.67
C ILE A 107 -24.89 -9.43 3.58
N SER A 108 -24.50 -9.53 2.29
CA SER A 108 -25.41 -9.27 1.18
C SER A 108 -26.60 -10.25 1.15
N SER A 109 -26.37 -11.52 1.52
CA SER A 109 -27.45 -12.51 1.65
C SER A 109 -28.40 -12.16 2.78
N ILE A 110 -27.88 -11.69 3.93
CA ILE A 110 -28.70 -11.20 5.05
C ILE A 110 -29.58 -10.02 4.59
N LEU A 111 -28.99 -9.02 3.94
CA LEU A 111 -29.72 -7.86 3.44
C LEU A 111 -30.82 -8.26 2.45
N MET A 112 -30.54 -9.20 1.54
CA MET A 112 -31.51 -9.71 0.60
C MET A 112 -32.67 -10.43 1.33
N SER A 113 -32.37 -11.23 2.35
CA SER A 113 -33.38 -11.90 3.18
C SER A 113 -34.25 -10.91 3.94
N LEU A 114 -33.66 -9.85 4.48
CA LEU A 114 -34.39 -8.76 5.16
C LEU A 114 -35.30 -8.00 4.19
N GLN A 115 -34.84 -7.80 2.95
CA GLN A 115 -35.65 -7.15 1.91
C GLN A 115 -36.86 -8.01 1.56
N LEU A 116 -36.69 -9.33 1.46
CA LEU A 116 -37.79 -10.26 1.22
C LEU A 116 -38.75 -10.29 2.40
N LEU A 117 -38.26 -10.33 3.65
CA LEU A 117 -39.11 -10.26 4.84
C LEU A 117 -39.94 -8.98 4.93
N GLY A 118 -39.46 -7.87 4.37
CA GLY A 118 -40.18 -6.61 4.30
C GLY A 118 -41.20 -6.51 3.14
N ASP A 119 -41.30 -7.55 2.27
CA ASP A 119 -42.25 -7.57 1.16
C ASP A 119 -43.62 -8.02 1.66
N ASP A 120 -44.63 -7.17 1.49
CA ASP A 120 -46.01 -7.43 1.92
C ASP A 120 -46.61 -8.70 1.31
N ARG A 121 -46.05 -9.22 0.21
CA ARG A 121 -46.44 -10.49 -0.43
C ARG A 121 -46.16 -11.73 0.41
N LEU A 122 -45.21 -11.64 1.35
CA LEU A 122 -44.89 -12.72 2.30
C LEU A 122 -45.68 -12.64 3.61
N GLY A 123 -46.44 -11.57 3.79
CA GLY A 123 -47.22 -11.28 4.98
C GLY A 123 -46.82 -9.96 5.63
N THR A 124 -47.72 -9.39 6.42
CA THR A 124 -47.47 -8.10 7.09
C THR A 124 -46.74 -8.32 8.42
N LEU A 125 -45.60 -7.68 8.57
CA LEU A 125 -44.87 -7.65 9.84
C LEU A 125 -45.59 -6.77 10.87
N ASN A 126 -45.64 -7.22 12.13
CA ASN A 126 -46.07 -6.36 13.21
C ASN A 126 -45.02 -5.28 13.55
N GLY A 127 -45.39 -4.35 14.46
CA GLY A 127 -44.53 -3.21 14.79
C GLY A 127 -43.15 -3.60 15.34
N GLU A 128 -43.13 -4.61 16.23
CA GLU A 128 -41.87 -5.10 16.82
C GLU A 128 -41.00 -5.82 15.80
N GLN A 129 -41.60 -6.62 14.93
CA GLN A 129 -40.88 -7.29 13.84
C GLN A 129 -40.25 -6.30 12.86
N LYS A 130 -40.97 -5.21 12.51
CA LYS A 130 -40.44 -4.14 11.65
C LYS A 130 -39.24 -3.46 12.30
N GLN A 131 -39.28 -3.21 13.61
CA GLN A 131 -38.14 -2.63 14.33
C GLN A 131 -36.92 -3.56 14.32
N LEU A 132 -37.11 -4.85 14.52
CA LEU A 132 -36.02 -5.84 14.46
C LEU A 132 -35.40 -5.93 13.06
N VAL A 133 -36.22 -6.00 12.01
CA VAL A 133 -35.75 -6.01 10.62
C VAL A 133 -34.93 -4.75 10.31
N THR A 134 -35.40 -3.59 10.75
CA THR A 134 -34.68 -2.31 10.57
C THR A 134 -33.35 -2.32 11.30
N SER A 135 -33.30 -2.76 12.56
CA SER A 135 -32.07 -2.83 13.34
C SER A 135 -31.02 -3.78 12.74
N ILE A 136 -31.46 -4.96 12.25
CA ILE A 136 -30.56 -5.93 11.60
C ILE A 136 -30.05 -5.34 10.28
N LYS A 137 -30.90 -4.65 9.50
CA LYS A 137 -30.50 -3.99 8.27
C LYS A 137 -29.42 -2.94 8.52
N GLU A 138 -29.65 -2.03 9.47
CA GLU A 138 -28.70 -0.98 9.82
C GLU A 138 -27.35 -1.56 10.28
N SER A 139 -27.39 -2.63 11.08
CA SER A 139 -26.18 -3.32 11.52
C SER A 139 -25.44 -3.97 10.36
N SER A 140 -26.16 -4.56 9.40
CA SER A 140 -25.57 -5.19 8.21
C SER A 140 -24.97 -4.16 7.27
N ASP A 141 -25.65 -3.04 7.04
CA ASP A 141 -25.16 -1.92 6.22
C ASP A 141 -23.87 -1.33 6.86
N ARG A 142 -23.85 -1.19 8.18
CA ARG A 142 -22.66 -0.74 8.92
C ARG A 142 -21.48 -1.71 8.75
N LEU A 143 -21.71 -3.02 8.82
CA LEU A 143 -20.66 -4.03 8.59
C LEU A 143 -20.10 -3.94 7.16
N LEU A 144 -20.95 -3.75 6.15
CA LEU A 144 -20.50 -3.53 4.77
C LEU A 144 -19.64 -2.27 4.62
N SER A 145 -20.02 -1.18 5.28
CA SER A 145 -19.21 0.05 5.29
C SER A 145 -17.82 -0.19 5.87
N ILE A 146 -17.76 -0.81 7.06
CA ILE A 146 -16.48 -1.11 7.74
C ILE A 146 -15.58 -2.00 6.88
N THR A 147 -16.14 -3.05 6.25
CA THR A 147 -15.37 -3.94 5.38
C THR A 147 -14.84 -3.20 4.14
N GLY A 148 -15.64 -2.28 3.58
CA GLY A 148 -15.23 -1.42 2.47
C GLY A 148 -14.12 -0.43 2.85
N GLU A 149 -14.25 0.21 4.00
CA GLU A 149 -13.23 1.13 4.53
C GLU A 149 -11.90 0.42 4.79
N LEU A 150 -11.94 -0.79 5.36
CA LEU A 150 -10.75 -1.60 5.61
C LEU A 150 -10.03 -1.98 4.32
N LEU A 151 -10.78 -2.35 3.27
CA LEU A 151 -10.23 -2.65 1.95
C LEU A 151 -9.61 -1.41 1.31
N ASN A 152 -10.31 -0.26 1.37
CA ASN A 152 -9.79 1.00 0.82
C ASN A 152 -8.50 1.42 1.54
N MET A 153 -8.45 1.34 2.87
CA MET A 153 -7.25 1.65 3.64
C MET A 153 -6.07 0.77 3.21
N THR A 154 -6.30 -0.53 3.02
CA THR A 154 -5.27 -1.47 2.56
C THR A 154 -4.78 -1.12 1.14
N GLN A 155 -5.66 -0.68 0.24
CA GLN A 155 -5.27 -0.23 -1.10
C GLN A 155 -4.43 1.04 -1.08
N ILE A 156 -4.70 1.96 -0.13
CA ILE A 156 -3.91 3.17 0.07
C ILE A 156 -2.51 2.80 0.60
N GLU A 157 -2.44 1.98 1.67
CA GLU A 157 -1.17 1.54 2.27
C GLU A 157 -0.24 0.85 1.26
N THR A 158 -0.82 0.07 0.35
CA THR A 158 -0.05 -0.68 -0.67
C THR A 158 0.24 0.10 -1.95
N GLY A 159 -0.18 1.38 -2.03
CA GLY A 159 -0.01 2.20 -3.23
C GLY A 159 -0.81 1.71 -4.45
N LYS A 160 -1.73 0.77 -4.27
CA LYS A 160 -2.56 0.22 -5.36
C LYS A 160 -3.74 1.13 -5.74
N LEU A 161 -3.99 2.17 -4.96
CA LEU A 161 -5.02 3.15 -5.26
C LEU A 161 -4.61 3.98 -6.48
N LYS A 162 -5.28 3.78 -7.60
CA LYS A 162 -5.09 4.62 -8.79
C LYS A 162 -5.89 5.91 -8.64
N LEU A 163 -5.20 7.00 -8.39
CA LEU A 163 -5.81 8.32 -8.42
C LEU A 163 -6.04 8.73 -9.88
N ILE A 164 -7.28 9.13 -10.19
CA ILE A 164 -7.64 9.73 -11.49
C ILE A 164 -8.00 11.19 -11.22
N PRO A 165 -6.99 12.09 -11.20
CA PRO A 165 -7.26 13.50 -10.95
C PRO A 165 -8.11 14.09 -12.06
N LYS A 166 -9.16 14.82 -11.68
CA LYS A 166 -10.03 15.58 -12.59
C LYS A 166 -10.01 17.04 -12.18
N VAL A 167 -9.91 17.93 -13.16
CA VAL A 167 -10.12 19.35 -12.93
C VAL A 167 -11.61 19.57 -12.68
N THR A 168 -11.97 20.05 -11.50
CA THR A 168 -13.35 20.26 -11.07
C THR A 168 -13.48 21.65 -10.47
N LYS A 169 -14.62 22.32 -10.70
CA LYS A 169 -14.89 23.63 -10.07
C LYS A 169 -15.14 23.43 -8.57
N PRO A 170 -14.56 24.25 -7.69
CA PRO A 170 -14.78 24.14 -6.24
C PRO A 170 -16.26 24.12 -5.83
N ILE A 171 -17.11 24.87 -6.53
CA ILE A 171 -18.54 24.91 -6.24
C ILE A 171 -19.23 23.56 -6.46
N GLU A 172 -18.80 22.77 -7.46
CA GLU A 172 -19.35 21.44 -7.74
C GLU A 172 -19.01 20.45 -6.61
N LEU A 173 -17.83 20.60 -5.98
CA LEU A 173 -17.44 19.80 -4.82
C LEU A 173 -18.27 20.15 -3.59
N ILE A 174 -18.53 21.44 -3.37
CA ILE A 174 -19.38 21.92 -2.27
C ILE A 174 -20.82 21.43 -2.47
N ASP A 175 -21.38 21.58 -3.66
CA ASP A 175 -22.72 21.10 -3.99
C ASP A 175 -22.85 19.58 -3.80
N TYR A 176 -21.84 18.83 -4.22
CA TYR A 176 -21.81 17.38 -4.00
C TYR A 176 -21.79 17.03 -2.52
N ALA A 177 -20.92 17.67 -1.73
CA ALA A 177 -20.81 17.43 -0.29
C ALA A 177 -22.12 17.78 0.44
N VAL A 178 -22.74 18.91 0.13
CA VAL A 178 -24.02 19.33 0.72
C VAL A 178 -25.12 18.31 0.39
N LYS A 179 -25.24 17.89 -0.88
CA LYS A 179 -26.25 16.90 -1.28
C LYS A 179 -26.00 15.54 -0.64
N ALA A 180 -24.75 15.11 -0.52
CA ALA A 180 -24.41 13.84 0.12
C ALA A 180 -24.71 13.81 1.62
N THR A 181 -24.62 14.97 2.30
CA THR A 181 -24.90 15.10 3.75
C THR A 181 -26.36 15.45 4.05
N GLN A 182 -27.11 15.96 3.07
CA GLN A 182 -28.51 16.38 3.25
C GLN A 182 -29.42 15.22 3.69
N VAL A 183 -29.18 14.02 3.13
CA VAL A 183 -29.92 12.80 3.51
C VAL A 183 -29.64 12.40 4.98
N LEU A 184 -28.47 12.75 5.51
CA LEU A 184 -28.12 12.50 6.91
C LEU A 184 -28.77 13.53 7.85
N THR A 185 -28.86 14.80 7.43
CA THR A 185 -29.49 15.86 8.23
C THR A 185 -31.01 15.70 8.31
N GLU A 186 -31.69 15.22 7.26
CA GLU A 186 -33.13 14.93 7.29
C GLU A 186 -33.50 13.76 8.24
N ARG A 187 -32.55 12.93 8.65
CA ARG A 187 -32.75 11.86 9.65
C ARG A 187 -32.67 12.35 11.10
N PHE A 188 -32.13 13.55 11.34
CA PHE A 188 -31.92 14.10 12.69
C PHE A 188 -32.84 15.32 13.01
N CYS A 189 -33.69 15.73 12.09
CA CYS A 189 -34.79 16.65 12.29
C CYS A 189 -36.13 15.91 12.29
#